data_68eee748205f4ecc1f45775cf6c41682
#
_entry.id   68eee748205f4ecc1f45775cf6c41682
#
_cell.length_a   1.000
_cell.length_b   1.000
_cell.length_c   1.000
_cell.angle_alpha   90.00
_cell.angle_beta   90.00
_cell.angle_gamma   90.00
#
_symmetry.space_group_name_H-M   'P 1'
#
loop_
_entity.id
_entity.type
_entity.pdbx_description
1 polymer ?
#
loop_
_entity_poly.entity_id
_entity_poly.type
_entity_poly.pdbx_seq_one_letter_code
_entity_poly.pdbx_strand_id
1 'polypeptide(L)'
;QPIQIDTRDPDKQGYNPAKYNRNHLVTGFAIQKFLDPNTQLDLSGGGGIPNPAYPLIRMADLYLMLAECQANLSSDGKSDTYATEALKNLNAVHQRAGLKAITKEDLTDMPLMEWIKNERYVEFYAEGQRYFDVRRWVEGGKYLAAGKREGLRAEEKGLEYDEFRQRIKVNQPYEWNNRQYILCLLYTSDA
;
A
#
# COMPACT_ATOMS: atom_id res chain seq x y z
N GLN A 1 -13.56 25.62 6.00
CA GLN A 1 -14.23 24.52 5.30
C GLN A 1 -13.22 23.40 5.07
N PRO A 2 -13.62 22.14 5.24
CA PRO A 2 -12.70 21.03 4.94
C PRO A 2 -12.30 21.07 3.47
N ILE A 3 -11.04 20.79 3.19
CA ILE A 3 -10.52 20.72 1.83
C ILE A 3 -11.22 19.54 1.13
N GLN A 4 -11.99 19.82 0.10
CA GLN A 4 -12.56 18.80 -0.75
C GLN A 4 -11.57 18.45 -1.85
N ILE A 5 -11.09 17.21 -1.83
CA ILE A 5 -10.24 16.65 -2.88
C ILE A 5 -11.17 15.93 -3.86
N ASP A 6 -11.30 16.45 -5.07
CA ASP A 6 -11.97 15.77 -6.18
C ASP A 6 -11.02 15.79 -7.38
N THR A 7 -10.51 14.61 -7.72
CA THR A 7 -9.55 14.45 -8.81
C THR A 7 -10.18 14.60 -10.20
N ARG A 8 -11.50 14.69 -10.29
CA ARG A 8 -12.25 14.88 -11.54
C ARG A 8 -12.54 16.36 -11.83
N ASP A 9 -12.61 17.18 -10.79
CA ASP A 9 -13.02 18.58 -10.89
C ASP A 9 -11.77 19.48 -11.00
N PRO A 10 -11.59 20.20 -12.12
CA PRO A 10 -10.44 21.08 -12.31
C PRO A 10 -10.36 22.23 -11.32
N ASP A 11 -11.48 22.60 -10.69
CA ASP A 11 -11.55 23.67 -9.70
C ASP A 11 -11.28 23.18 -8.28
N LYS A 12 -11.11 21.86 -8.10
CA LYS A 12 -10.79 21.23 -6.81
C LYS A 12 -9.33 20.80 -6.74
N GLN A 13 -8.85 20.66 -5.50
CA GLN A 13 -7.53 20.11 -5.28
C GLN A 13 -7.49 18.61 -5.65
N GLY A 14 -6.36 18.17 -6.15
CA GLY A 14 -6.15 16.78 -6.54
C GLY A 14 -6.43 16.49 -8.02
N TYR A 15 -7.07 17.39 -8.74
CA TYR A 15 -7.20 17.26 -10.19
C TYR A 15 -5.81 17.28 -10.86
N ASN A 16 -5.56 16.31 -11.73
CA ASN A 16 -4.29 16.22 -12.48
C ASN A 16 -4.54 16.49 -13.96
N PRO A 17 -4.37 17.73 -14.44
CA PRO A 17 -4.35 17.98 -15.88
C PRO A 17 -3.09 17.30 -16.46
N ALA A 18 -3.15 16.86 -17.70
CA ALA A 18 -2.05 16.23 -18.44
C ALA A 18 -0.75 17.05 -18.50
N LYS A 19 -0.71 18.23 -17.90
CA LYS A 19 0.47 19.06 -17.70
C LYS A 19 0.79 19.16 -16.22
N TYR A 20 1.93 18.64 -15.85
CA TYR A 20 2.52 18.68 -14.51
C TYR A 20 2.24 19.96 -13.74
N ASN A 21 1.41 19.87 -12.72
CA ASN A 21 1.30 20.86 -11.68
C ASN A 21 1.46 20.14 -10.33
N ARG A 22 2.24 20.70 -9.42
CA ARG A 22 2.66 20.07 -8.14
C ARG A 22 1.51 19.67 -7.21
N ASN A 23 0.29 20.11 -7.48
CA ASN A 23 -0.88 19.93 -6.63
C ASN A 23 -1.81 18.80 -7.09
N HIS A 24 -1.38 17.94 -8.02
CA HIS A 24 -2.24 16.96 -8.64
C HIS A 24 -1.83 15.52 -8.30
N LEU A 25 -2.84 14.64 -8.25
CA LEU A 25 -2.68 13.24 -7.91
C LEU A 25 -2.63 12.40 -9.19
N VAL A 26 -1.43 12.01 -9.61
CA VAL A 26 -1.21 11.23 -10.84
C VAL A 26 -2.03 9.93 -10.90
N THR A 27 -2.27 9.32 -9.74
CA THR A 27 -3.04 8.07 -9.65
C THR A 27 -4.52 8.28 -9.41
N GLY A 28 -4.97 9.52 -9.16
CA GLY A 28 -6.33 9.83 -8.70
C GLY A 28 -6.61 9.44 -7.25
N PHE A 29 -5.62 8.93 -6.50
CA PHE A 29 -5.76 8.55 -5.10
C PHE A 29 -4.97 9.48 -4.20
N ALA A 30 -5.62 9.96 -3.13
CA ALA A 30 -4.97 10.70 -2.05
C ALA A 30 -4.69 9.79 -0.86
N ILE A 31 -3.61 10.08 -0.13
CA ILE A 31 -3.30 9.40 1.13
C ILE A 31 -3.99 10.17 2.24
N GLN A 32 -4.95 9.52 2.93
CA GLN A 32 -5.62 10.07 4.11
C GLN A 32 -5.02 9.53 5.41
N LYS A 33 -4.28 8.44 5.36
CA LYS A 33 -3.65 7.83 6.51
C LYS A 33 -2.69 8.82 7.17
N PHE A 34 -2.67 8.88 8.50
CA PHE A 34 -1.91 9.84 9.32
C PHE A 34 -2.39 11.30 9.26
N LEU A 35 -3.48 11.57 8.54
CA LEU A 35 -4.10 12.89 8.59
C LEU A 35 -5.19 12.88 9.66
N ASP A 36 -5.09 13.79 10.62
CA ASP A 36 -6.19 14.05 11.53
C ASP A 36 -7.29 14.79 10.77
N PRO A 37 -8.52 14.23 10.66
CA PRO A 37 -9.62 14.87 9.95
C PRO A 37 -10.03 16.22 10.54
N ASN A 38 -9.64 16.50 11.79
CA ASN A 38 -9.89 17.78 12.44
C ASN A 38 -8.76 18.79 12.21
N THR A 39 -7.67 18.39 11.57
CA THR A 39 -6.57 19.30 11.24
C THR A 39 -7.01 20.28 10.17
N GLN A 40 -7.06 21.54 10.49
CA GLN A 40 -7.20 22.61 9.51
C GLN A 40 -5.82 22.88 8.91
N LEU A 41 -5.62 22.54 7.64
CA LEU A 41 -4.46 22.98 6.89
C LEU A 41 -4.64 24.45 6.57
N ASP A 42 -3.94 25.31 7.29
CA ASP A 42 -3.84 26.72 6.92
C ASP A 42 -2.89 26.87 5.74
N LEU A 43 -3.47 27.03 4.55
CA LEU A 43 -2.74 27.23 3.31
C LEU A 43 -2.05 28.61 3.25
N SER A 44 -2.33 29.51 4.19
CA SER A 44 -1.69 30.82 4.30
C SER A 44 -0.31 30.78 4.95
N GLY A 45 0.14 29.61 5.40
CA GLY A 45 1.51 29.39 5.90
C GLY A 45 1.73 29.74 7.37
N GLY A 46 0.69 30.08 8.13
CA GLY A 46 0.78 30.46 9.53
C GLY A 46 0.28 29.44 10.55
N GLY A 47 -0.42 28.38 10.11
CA GLY A 47 -0.93 27.33 10.97
C GLY A 47 0.10 26.23 11.21
N GLY A 48 0.43 25.96 12.47
CA GLY A 48 1.23 24.80 12.82
C GLY A 48 0.53 23.54 12.36
N ILE A 49 1.15 22.78 11.45
CA ILE A 49 0.71 21.42 11.14
C ILE A 49 0.89 20.62 12.43
N PRO A 50 -0.18 20.12 13.06
CA PRO A 50 0.00 19.22 14.20
C PRO A 50 0.88 18.08 13.70
N ASN A 51 2.00 17.87 14.38
CA ASN A 51 2.96 16.84 14.01
C ASN A 51 2.32 15.47 14.30
N PRO A 52 1.79 14.75 13.30
CA PRO A 52 1.16 13.47 13.54
C PRO A 52 2.25 12.51 14.04
N ALA A 53 1.95 11.79 15.12
CA ALA A 53 2.82 10.72 15.57
C ALA A 53 2.91 9.66 14.46
N TYR A 54 4.08 9.52 13.85
CA TYR A 54 4.33 8.48 12.85
C TYR A 54 4.80 7.21 13.56
N PRO A 55 4.03 6.13 13.56
CA PRO A 55 4.43 4.89 14.20
C PRO A 55 5.54 4.22 13.42
N LEU A 56 6.68 3.96 14.05
CA LEU A 56 7.78 3.20 13.45
C LEU A 56 7.48 1.69 13.45
N ILE A 57 6.92 1.19 14.54
CA ILE A 57 6.52 -0.21 14.72
C ILE A 57 5.16 -0.21 15.43
N ARG A 58 4.25 -1.06 15.01
CA ARG A 58 2.94 -1.21 15.64
C ARG A 58 2.51 -2.68 15.72
N MET A 59 1.56 -2.97 16.60
CA MET A 59 1.14 -4.35 16.89
C MET A 59 0.72 -5.12 15.64
N ALA A 60 0.10 -4.48 14.65
CA ALA A 60 -0.27 -5.13 13.40
C ALA A 60 0.96 -5.71 12.66
N ASP A 61 2.12 -5.03 12.74
CA ASP A 61 3.34 -5.54 12.13
C ASP A 61 3.83 -6.80 12.83
N LEU A 62 3.81 -6.82 14.17
CA LEU A 62 4.19 -8.00 14.95
C LEU A 62 3.27 -9.19 14.66
N TYR A 63 1.95 -8.98 14.62
CA TYR A 63 0.99 -10.03 14.28
C TYR A 63 1.23 -10.59 12.88
N LEU A 64 1.43 -9.74 11.88
CA LEU A 64 1.62 -10.18 10.50
C LEU A 64 3.01 -10.78 10.25
N MET A 65 4.05 -10.32 10.95
CA MET A 65 5.36 -11.01 10.93
C MET A 65 5.27 -12.40 11.55
N LEU A 66 4.60 -12.53 12.69
CA LEU A 66 4.41 -13.83 13.33
C LEU A 66 3.58 -14.76 12.45
N ALA A 67 2.49 -14.26 11.86
CA ALA A 67 1.67 -15.03 10.92
C ALA A 67 2.50 -15.54 9.73
N GLU A 68 3.36 -14.69 9.17
CA GLU A 68 4.24 -15.07 8.05
C GLU A 68 5.25 -16.15 8.45
N CYS A 69 5.91 -16.02 9.59
CA CYS A 69 6.83 -17.03 10.10
C CYS A 69 6.12 -18.38 10.30
N GLN A 70 4.94 -18.37 10.92
CA GLN A 70 4.15 -19.57 11.17
C GLN A 70 3.63 -20.20 9.87
N ALA A 71 3.20 -19.41 8.89
CA ALA A 71 2.79 -19.91 7.59
C ALA A 71 3.94 -20.61 6.85
N ASN A 72 5.14 -20.04 6.90
CA ASN A 72 6.33 -20.69 6.33
C ASN A 72 6.68 -22.01 7.05
N LEU A 73 6.61 -22.05 8.38
CA LEU A 73 6.85 -23.28 9.13
C LEU A 73 5.80 -24.35 8.84
N SER A 74 4.57 -23.96 8.58
CA SER A 74 3.50 -24.89 8.17
C SER A 74 3.75 -25.49 6.79
N SER A 75 4.17 -24.66 5.82
CA SER A 75 4.49 -25.14 4.45
C SER A 75 5.66 -26.09 4.39
N ASP A 76 6.58 -26.01 5.34
CA ASP A 76 7.70 -26.96 5.48
C ASP A 76 7.26 -28.31 6.10
N GLY A 77 5.96 -28.54 6.29
CA GLY A 77 5.42 -29.79 6.84
C GLY A 77 5.68 -29.99 8.34
N LYS A 78 6.04 -28.92 9.06
CA LYS A 78 6.43 -29.04 10.47
C LYS A 78 5.27 -29.16 11.43
N SER A 79 4.12 -28.59 11.16
CA SER A 79 2.89 -28.77 11.94
C SER A 79 1.69 -28.00 11.39
N ASP A 80 0.51 -28.62 11.34
CA ASP A 80 -0.78 -27.96 11.07
C ASP A 80 -1.16 -26.93 12.13
N THR A 81 -0.59 -27.04 13.34
CA THR A 81 -0.78 -26.04 14.40
C THR A 81 -0.29 -24.68 13.96
N TYR A 82 0.84 -24.61 13.24
CA TYR A 82 1.37 -23.34 12.74
C TYR A 82 0.44 -22.66 11.73
N ALA A 83 -0.22 -23.42 10.86
CA ALA A 83 -1.21 -22.86 9.94
C ALA A 83 -2.39 -22.21 10.69
N THR A 84 -2.86 -22.89 11.75
CA THR A 84 -3.96 -22.40 12.57
C THR A 84 -3.57 -21.13 13.35
N GLU A 85 -2.39 -21.09 13.93
CA GLU A 85 -1.89 -19.90 14.64
C GLU A 85 -1.59 -18.74 13.67
N ALA A 86 -1.08 -19.02 12.47
CA ALA A 86 -0.88 -18.01 11.44
C ALA A 86 -2.19 -17.36 11.02
N LEU A 87 -3.22 -18.18 10.80
CA LEU A 87 -4.56 -17.70 10.45
C LEU A 87 -5.18 -16.85 11.58
N LYS A 88 -4.98 -17.25 12.83
CA LYS A 88 -5.42 -16.49 14.01
C LYS A 88 -4.75 -15.12 14.07
N ASN A 89 -3.44 -15.05 13.86
CA ASN A 89 -2.69 -13.80 13.89
C ASN A 89 -3.05 -12.89 12.71
N LEU A 90 -3.26 -13.44 11.53
CA LEU A 90 -3.79 -12.73 10.36
C LEU A 90 -5.17 -12.13 10.67
N ASN A 91 -6.07 -12.93 11.23
CA ASN A 91 -7.41 -12.50 11.57
C ASN A 91 -7.46 -11.45 12.68
N ALA A 92 -6.47 -11.40 13.57
CA ALA A 92 -6.38 -10.34 14.57
C ALA A 92 -6.26 -8.95 13.94
N VAL A 93 -5.60 -8.84 12.79
CA VAL A 93 -5.48 -7.59 12.03
C VAL A 93 -6.70 -7.39 11.14
N HIS A 94 -7.08 -8.40 10.37
CA HIS A 94 -8.15 -8.36 9.39
C HIS A 94 -9.52 -7.98 10.02
N GLN A 95 -9.90 -8.64 11.12
CA GLN A 95 -11.14 -8.37 11.82
C GLN A 95 -11.16 -7.01 12.53
N ARG A 96 -10.00 -6.52 13.00
CA ARG A 96 -9.90 -5.17 13.55
C ARG A 96 -10.32 -4.10 12.54
N ALA A 97 -10.11 -4.34 11.25
CA ALA A 97 -10.57 -3.46 10.17
C ALA A 97 -12.08 -3.59 9.87
N GLY A 98 -12.82 -4.42 10.64
CA GLY A 98 -14.26 -4.64 10.45
C GLY A 98 -14.60 -5.68 9.39
N LEU A 99 -13.61 -6.43 8.91
CA LEU A 99 -13.80 -7.46 7.89
C LEU A 99 -14.21 -8.81 8.52
N LYS A 100 -14.85 -9.67 7.74
CA LYS A 100 -15.19 -11.02 8.15
C LYS A 100 -13.91 -11.86 8.30
N ALA A 101 -13.85 -12.70 9.32
CA ALA A 101 -12.72 -13.60 9.51
C ALA A 101 -12.48 -14.46 8.27
N ILE A 102 -11.20 -14.58 7.90
CA ILE A 102 -10.72 -15.54 6.90
C ILE A 102 -10.78 -16.92 7.52
N THR A 103 -11.38 -17.87 6.82
CA THR A 103 -11.59 -19.25 7.27
C THR A 103 -10.65 -20.21 6.51
N LYS A 104 -10.65 -21.49 6.91
CA LYS A 104 -9.87 -22.50 6.19
C LYS A 104 -10.39 -22.74 4.76
N GLU A 105 -11.70 -22.56 4.58
CA GLU A 105 -12.35 -22.67 3.27
C GLU A 105 -11.85 -21.60 2.30
N ASP A 106 -11.64 -20.37 2.79
CA ASP A 106 -11.12 -19.26 1.98
C ASP A 106 -9.67 -19.52 1.50
N LEU A 107 -8.93 -20.40 2.18
CA LEU A 107 -7.57 -20.77 1.80
C LEU A 107 -7.50 -21.65 0.55
N THR A 108 -8.63 -22.20 0.11
CA THR A 108 -8.72 -22.93 -1.17
C THR A 108 -8.63 -21.99 -2.36
N ASP A 109 -9.17 -20.79 -2.23
CA ASP A 109 -9.17 -19.77 -3.30
C ASP A 109 -7.85 -19.01 -3.34
N MET A 110 -7.27 -18.73 -2.17
CA MET A 110 -6.00 -18.02 -2.06
C MET A 110 -5.16 -18.61 -0.92
N PRO A 111 -3.90 -19.02 -1.19
CA PRO A 111 -3.01 -19.58 -0.16
C PRO A 111 -2.82 -18.63 1.02
N LEU A 112 -2.64 -19.19 2.22
CA LEU A 112 -2.46 -18.43 3.46
C LEU A 112 -1.35 -17.36 3.35
N MET A 113 -0.23 -17.69 2.72
CA MET A 113 0.88 -16.75 2.52
C MET A 113 0.45 -15.57 1.63
N GLU A 114 -0.34 -15.78 0.60
CA GLU A 114 -0.84 -14.69 -0.26
C GLU A 114 -1.87 -13.82 0.49
N TRP A 115 -2.69 -14.40 1.37
CA TRP A 115 -3.55 -13.64 2.29
C TRP A 115 -2.72 -12.73 3.20
N ILE A 116 -1.66 -13.25 3.81
CA ILE A 116 -0.76 -12.48 4.68
C ILE A 116 -0.08 -11.35 3.91
N LYS A 117 0.44 -11.63 2.71
CA LYS A 117 1.07 -10.61 1.84
C LYS A 117 0.08 -9.52 1.44
N ASN A 118 -1.16 -9.89 1.14
CA ASN A 118 -2.20 -8.95 0.78
C ASN A 118 -2.61 -8.09 1.99
N GLU A 119 -2.79 -8.70 3.16
CA GLU A 119 -3.10 -7.96 4.39
C GLU A 119 -1.97 -6.97 4.73
N ARG A 120 -0.70 -7.37 4.65
CA ARG A 120 0.43 -6.47 4.82
C ARG A 120 0.39 -5.31 3.84
N TYR A 121 0.05 -5.58 2.59
CA TYR A 121 -0.04 -4.54 1.55
C TYR A 121 -1.11 -3.48 1.86
N VAL A 122 -2.28 -3.92 2.31
CA VAL A 122 -3.40 -3.03 2.64
C VAL A 122 -3.16 -2.33 3.98
N GLU A 123 -2.78 -3.09 5.00
CA GLU A 123 -2.59 -2.58 6.37
C GLU A 123 -1.46 -1.55 6.46
N PHE A 124 -0.36 -1.75 5.74
CA PHE A 124 0.81 -0.85 5.77
C PHE A 124 0.86 0.12 4.58
N TYR A 125 -0.29 0.35 3.93
CA TYR A 125 -0.38 1.38 2.92
C TYR A 125 0.13 2.72 3.44
N ALA A 126 1.01 3.39 2.68
CA ALA A 126 1.68 4.64 3.04
C ALA A 126 2.63 4.58 4.25
N GLU A 127 2.99 3.39 4.76
CA GLU A 127 3.98 3.22 5.84
C GLU A 127 5.38 2.81 5.34
N GLY A 128 5.58 2.71 4.03
CA GLY A 128 6.88 2.36 3.44
C GLY A 128 7.25 0.88 3.48
N GLN A 129 6.47 0.03 4.16
CA GLN A 129 6.76 -1.39 4.35
C GLN A 129 6.81 -2.18 3.04
N ARG A 130 5.93 -1.86 2.08
CA ARG A 130 5.81 -2.60 0.82
C ARG A 130 7.11 -2.75 0.05
N TYR A 131 7.92 -1.70 0.02
CA TYR A 131 9.20 -1.72 -0.67
C TYR A 131 10.15 -2.78 -0.11
N PHE A 132 10.21 -2.93 1.21
CA PHE A 132 11.02 -3.94 1.88
C PHE A 132 10.41 -5.33 1.75
N ASP A 133 9.10 -5.46 1.90
CA ASP A 133 8.38 -6.75 1.80
C ASP A 133 8.60 -7.42 0.44
N VAL A 134 8.38 -6.72 -0.67
CA VAL A 134 8.54 -7.31 -2.01
C VAL A 134 10.00 -7.68 -2.32
N ARG A 135 10.95 -7.03 -1.67
CA ARG A 135 12.37 -7.35 -1.80
C ARG A 135 12.75 -8.62 -1.04
N ARG A 136 12.35 -8.73 0.21
CA ARG A 136 12.63 -9.93 1.01
C ARG A 136 11.89 -11.18 0.51
N TRP A 137 10.72 -11.00 -0.12
CA TRP A 137 10.01 -12.09 -0.81
C TRP A 137 10.57 -12.41 -2.20
N VAL A 138 11.54 -11.63 -2.70
CA VAL A 138 12.10 -11.75 -4.05
C VAL A 138 11.03 -11.59 -5.14
N GLU A 139 10.03 -10.76 -4.88
CA GLU A 139 8.87 -10.51 -5.75
C GLU A 139 8.86 -9.09 -6.36
N GLY A 140 9.98 -8.37 -6.31
CA GLY A 140 10.07 -7.01 -6.83
C GLY A 140 9.65 -6.90 -8.30
N GLY A 141 10.08 -7.82 -9.13
CA GLY A 141 9.69 -7.87 -10.55
C GLY A 141 8.19 -8.11 -10.76
N LYS A 142 7.52 -8.81 -9.84
CA LYS A 142 6.08 -9.06 -9.90
C LYS A 142 5.27 -7.78 -9.66
N TYR A 143 5.70 -6.94 -8.72
CA TYR A 143 4.91 -5.82 -8.23
C TYR A 143 5.42 -4.44 -8.63
N LEU A 144 6.73 -4.30 -8.85
CA LEU A 144 7.38 -3.01 -9.08
C LEU A 144 7.90 -2.83 -10.52
N ALA A 145 7.78 -3.85 -11.37
CA ALA A 145 8.17 -3.73 -12.78
C ALA A 145 7.35 -2.66 -13.51
N ALA A 146 7.91 -2.15 -14.59
CA ALA A 146 7.23 -1.17 -15.45
C ALA A 146 5.84 -1.66 -15.90
N GLY A 147 4.87 -0.75 -15.91
CA GLY A 147 3.49 -1.05 -16.29
C GLY A 147 2.68 -1.87 -15.28
N LYS A 148 3.20 -2.09 -14.06
CA LYS A 148 2.47 -2.77 -12.97
C LYS A 148 1.63 -1.82 -12.10
N ARG A 149 1.86 -0.51 -12.21
CA ARG A 149 1.09 0.47 -11.46
C ARG A 149 -0.15 0.87 -12.23
N GLU A 150 -1.24 0.89 -11.52
CA GLU A 150 -2.54 1.33 -12.03
C GLU A 150 -3.07 2.48 -11.18
N GLY A 151 -3.82 3.35 -11.83
CA GLY A 151 -4.53 4.46 -11.23
C GLY A 151 -5.90 4.64 -11.86
N LEU A 152 -6.61 5.65 -11.42
CA LEU A 152 -7.87 6.08 -12.01
C LEU A 152 -7.57 7.01 -13.21
N ARG A 153 -8.56 7.22 -14.08
CA ARG A 153 -8.45 8.14 -15.23
C ARG A 153 -8.50 9.62 -14.78
N ALA A 154 -7.53 10.02 -13.95
CA ALA A 154 -7.48 11.34 -13.32
C ALA A 154 -6.99 12.46 -14.26
N GLU A 155 -6.48 12.10 -15.45
CA GLU A 155 -5.95 13.07 -16.43
C GLU A 155 -7.03 13.59 -17.38
N GLU A 156 -8.21 12.98 -17.39
CA GLU A 156 -9.30 13.32 -18.30
C GLU A 156 -10.38 14.12 -17.58
N LYS A 157 -10.81 15.21 -18.23
CA LYS A 157 -11.88 16.07 -17.72
C LYS A 157 -13.26 15.55 -18.05
N GLY A 158 -14.22 15.82 -17.15
CA GLY A 158 -15.64 15.64 -17.44
C GLY A 158 -16.08 14.19 -17.57
N LEU A 159 -15.30 13.25 -17.03
CA LEU A 159 -15.70 11.85 -17.00
C LEU A 159 -16.84 11.61 -16.01
N GLU A 160 -17.80 10.80 -16.40
CA GLU A 160 -18.77 10.23 -15.48
C GLU A 160 -18.08 9.34 -14.45
N TYR A 161 -18.73 9.12 -13.31
CA TYR A 161 -18.12 8.42 -12.18
C TYR A 161 -17.62 7.01 -12.53
N ASP A 162 -18.38 6.26 -13.32
CA ASP A 162 -18.02 4.90 -13.73
C ASP A 162 -16.85 4.87 -14.72
N GLU A 163 -16.77 5.86 -15.60
CA GLU A 163 -15.64 6.02 -16.51
C GLU A 163 -14.37 6.42 -15.76
N PHE A 164 -14.49 7.34 -14.80
CA PHE A 164 -13.38 7.78 -13.95
C PHE A 164 -12.78 6.62 -13.14
N ARG A 165 -13.62 5.69 -12.67
CA ARG A 165 -13.19 4.52 -11.88
C ARG A 165 -12.46 3.46 -12.68
N GLN A 166 -12.48 3.50 -14.00
CA GLN A 166 -11.73 2.55 -14.81
C GLN A 166 -10.24 2.69 -14.51
N ARG A 167 -9.61 1.55 -14.26
CA ARG A 167 -8.17 1.52 -13.99
C ARG A 167 -7.38 1.62 -15.28
N ILE A 168 -6.45 2.53 -15.29
CA ILE A 168 -5.47 2.69 -16.37
C ILE A 168 -4.06 2.48 -15.83
N LYS A 169 -3.16 2.11 -16.71
CA LYS A 169 -1.73 2.04 -16.35
C LYS A 169 -1.18 3.44 -16.21
N VAL A 170 -0.56 3.70 -15.08
CA VAL A 170 0.09 4.97 -14.79
C VAL A 170 1.54 4.90 -15.23
N ASN A 171 2.01 5.96 -15.89
CA ASN A 171 3.42 6.08 -16.23
C ASN A 171 4.26 6.14 -14.95
N GLN A 172 5.30 5.29 -14.89
CA GLN A 172 6.25 5.30 -13.78
C GLN A 172 7.66 5.57 -14.32
N PRO A 173 8.39 6.50 -13.68
CA PRO A 173 9.66 6.98 -14.20
C PRO A 173 10.85 6.03 -13.96
N TYR A 174 10.65 4.89 -13.33
CA TYR A 174 11.72 3.94 -13.03
C TYR A 174 11.32 2.51 -13.39
N GLU A 175 12.30 1.71 -13.73
CA GLU A 175 12.17 0.29 -14.00
C GLU A 175 12.76 -0.51 -12.84
N TRP A 176 12.11 -1.64 -12.54
CA TRP A 176 12.66 -2.59 -11.60
C TRP A 176 13.81 -3.37 -12.26
N ASN A 177 14.94 -3.47 -11.55
CA ASN A 177 15.99 -4.39 -11.92
C ASN A 177 16.46 -5.21 -10.70
N ASN A 178 17.07 -6.38 -10.95
CA ASN A 178 17.44 -7.31 -9.89
C ASN A 178 18.51 -6.78 -8.92
N ARG A 179 19.28 -5.76 -9.31
CA ARG A 179 20.20 -5.09 -8.40
C ARG A 179 19.49 -4.41 -7.23
N GLN A 180 18.23 -4.07 -7.40
CA GLN A 180 17.42 -3.45 -6.34
C GLN A 180 17.06 -4.39 -5.20
N TYR A 181 17.31 -5.70 -5.32
CA TYR A 181 17.25 -6.62 -4.17
C TYR A 181 18.36 -6.37 -3.15
N ILE A 182 19.45 -5.73 -3.56
CA ILE A 182 20.59 -5.42 -2.69
C ILE A 182 20.44 -4.01 -2.15
N LEU A 183 20.41 -3.85 -0.83
CA LEU A 183 20.20 -2.55 -0.19
C LEU A 183 21.42 -1.63 -0.24
N CYS A 184 22.61 -2.18 -0.36
CA CYS A 184 23.86 -1.43 -0.31
C CYS A 184 24.62 -1.58 -1.64
N LEU A 185 24.32 -0.71 -2.61
CA LEU A 185 24.98 -0.71 -3.91
C LEU A 185 26.22 0.17 -3.97
N LEU A 186 26.46 1.02 -2.96
CA LEU A 186 27.54 1.99 -2.98
C LEU A 186 28.93 1.38 -2.86
N TYR A 187 29.06 0.11 -2.46
CA TYR A 187 30.32 -0.57 -2.28
C TYR A 187 30.69 -1.53 -3.42
N THR A 188 29.86 -1.65 -4.44
CA THR A 188 30.10 -2.58 -5.56
C THR A 188 30.46 -1.90 -6.86
N SER A 189 30.56 -0.58 -6.88
CA SER A 189 30.95 0.17 -8.10
C SER A 189 32.45 0.17 -8.35
N ASP A 190 33.26 -0.25 -7.38
CA ASP A 190 34.71 -0.22 -7.45
C ASP A 190 35.34 -1.63 -7.50
N ALA A 191 34.56 -2.66 -7.87
CA ALA A 191 35.06 -4.01 -8.06
C ALA A 191 34.94 -4.44 -9.51
#